data_92c14d7fe83d0a13c564d903745775a2
#
_entry.id   92c14d7fe83d0a13c564d903745775a2
#
_cell.length_a   1.000
_cell.length_b   1.000
_cell.length_c   1.000
_cell.angle_alpha   90.00
_cell.angle_beta   90.00
_cell.angle_gamma   90.00
#
_symmetry.space_group_name_H-M   'P 1'
#
loop_
_entity.id
_entity.type
_entity.pdbx_description
1 polymer ?
#
loop_
_entity_poly.entity_id
_entity_poly.type
_entity_poly.pdbx_seq_one_letter_code
_entity_poly.pdbx_strand_id
1 'polypeptide(L)' 'MPQCPICKSAAEEIDQGLFDGVGFDCRRHGRFRVSDTVIKLMKSNEWTRRAWENALMVAKRAAKLGDLPLIKSDYL' A
#
# COMPACT_ATOMS: atom_id res chain seq x y z
N MET A 1 -15.51 -2.55 -6.27
CA MET A 1 -14.20 -3.00 -6.73
C MET A 1 -13.10 -2.36 -5.91
N PRO A 2 -12.04 -3.10 -5.58
CA PRO A 2 -10.93 -2.47 -4.86
C PRO A 2 -10.26 -1.40 -5.70
N GLN A 3 -9.78 -0.38 -5.04
CA GLN A 3 -9.09 0.73 -5.66
C GLN A 3 -7.71 0.90 -5.06
N CYS A 4 -6.75 1.24 -5.91
CA CYS A 4 -5.42 1.60 -5.42
C CYS A 4 -5.54 2.84 -4.51
N PRO A 5 -5.03 2.77 -3.27
CA PRO A 5 -5.12 3.92 -2.37
C PRO A 5 -4.30 5.12 -2.86
N ILE A 6 -3.37 4.90 -3.77
CA ILE A 6 -2.48 5.96 -4.26
C ILE A 6 -3.12 6.74 -5.41
N CYS A 7 -3.55 6.04 -6.46
CA CYS A 7 -4.05 6.70 -7.67
C CYS A 7 -5.57 6.60 -7.84
N LYS A 8 -6.24 5.89 -6.94
CA LYS A 8 -7.70 5.68 -6.97
C LYS A 8 -8.20 4.93 -8.21
N SER A 9 -7.31 4.41 -9.03
CA SER A 9 -7.66 3.57 -10.17
C SER A 9 -8.03 2.17 -9.72
N ALA A 10 -8.74 1.44 -10.55
CA ALA A 10 -9.06 0.04 -10.26
C ALA A 10 -7.77 -0.76 -10.05
N ALA A 11 -7.75 -1.56 -9.02
CA ALA A 11 -6.62 -2.43 -8.69
C ALA A 11 -7.16 -3.76 -8.19
N GLU A 12 -6.34 -4.80 -8.28
CA GLU A 12 -6.71 -6.09 -7.72
C GLU A 12 -6.23 -6.18 -6.28
N GLU A 13 -7.05 -6.80 -5.44
CA GLU A 13 -6.68 -7.08 -4.06
C GLU A 13 -5.94 -8.42 -4.02
N ILE A 14 -4.77 -8.42 -3.39
CA ILE A 14 -3.95 -9.62 -3.26
C ILE A 14 -4.20 -10.23 -1.89
N ASP A 15 -4.68 -11.48 -1.86
CA ASP A 15 -4.84 -12.23 -0.62
C ASP A 15 -3.49 -12.83 -0.23
N GLN A 16 -2.94 -12.38 0.89
CA GLN A 16 -1.66 -12.83 1.41
C GLN A 16 -1.80 -13.85 2.55
N GLY A 17 -3.00 -14.36 2.78
CA GLY A 17 -3.24 -15.34 3.85
C GLY A 17 -3.10 -14.74 5.23
N LEU A 18 -2.04 -15.07 5.95
CA LEU A 18 -1.83 -14.65 7.34
C LEU A 18 -1.33 -13.20 7.47
N PHE A 19 -1.24 -12.46 6.40
CA PHE A 19 -0.77 -11.08 6.44
C PHE A 19 -1.82 -10.14 7.04
N ASP A 20 -1.38 -9.30 7.99
CA ASP A 20 -2.22 -8.26 8.59
C ASP A 20 -2.20 -7.02 7.70
N GLY A 21 -3.29 -6.77 6.99
CA GLY A 21 -3.41 -5.67 6.07
C GLY A 21 -3.94 -6.13 4.74
N VAL A 22 -3.76 -5.32 3.70
CA VAL A 22 -4.27 -5.60 2.37
C VAL A 22 -3.17 -5.42 1.33
N GLY A 23 -3.06 -6.38 0.43
CA GLY A 23 -2.20 -6.27 -0.75
C GLY A 23 -2.98 -5.73 -1.94
N PHE A 24 -2.31 -4.95 -2.77
CA PHE A 24 -2.89 -4.39 -3.99
C PHE A 24 -1.99 -4.66 -5.18
N ASP A 25 -2.59 -4.89 -6.32
CA ASP A 25 -1.89 -5.00 -7.59
C ASP A 25 -2.40 -3.88 -8.51
N CYS A 26 -1.65 -2.80 -8.58
CA CYS A 26 -1.97 -1.63 -9.38
C CYS A 26 -1.09 -1.60 -10.63
N ARG A 27 -1.70 -1.33 -11.79
CA ARG A 27 -0.94 -1.27 -13.04
C ARG A 27 0.15 -0.20 -13.04
N ARG A 28 -0.10 0.91 -12.34
CA ARG A 28 0.86 2.04 -12.28
C ARG A 28 1.91 1.86 -11.20
N HIS A 29 1.51 1.34 -10.05
CA HIS A 29 2.37 1.28 -8.87
C HIS A 29 2.91 -0.12 -8.60
N GLY A 30 2.43 -1.12 -9.34
CA GLY A 30 2.83 -2.50 -9.15
C GLY A 30 2.18 -3.13 -7.94
N ARG A 31 2.76 -4.19 -7.45
CA ARG A 31 2.26 -4.91 -6.29
C ARG A 31 2.86 -4.32 -5.02
N PHE A 32 2.01 -4.08 -4.03
CA PHE A 32 2.45 -3.61 -2.73
C PHE A 32 1.43 -4.01 -1.68
N ARG A 33 1.83 -3.88 -0.42
CA ARG A 33 0.98 -4.17 0.73
C ARG A 33 0.82 -2.91 1.57
N VAL A 34 -0.34 -2.79 2.21
CA VAL A 34 -0.63 -1.69 3.12
C VAL A 34 -0.94 -2.30 4.48
N SER A 35 -0.30 -1.83 5.54
CA SER A 35 -0.51 -2.38 6.87
C SER A 35 -1.92 -2.14 7.38
N ASP A 36 -2.40 -3.00 8.27
CA ASP A 36 -3.72 -2.85 8.87
C ASP A 36 -3.87 -1.51 9.59
N THR A 37 -2.81 -1.05 10.27
CA THR A 37 -2.81 0.25 10.94
C THR A 37 -3.07 1.38 9.95
N VAL A 38 -2.42 1.36 8.78
CA VAL A 38 -2.61 2.38 7.75
C VAL A 38 -4.05 2.33 7.22
N ILE A 39 -4.59 1.13 7.02
CA ILE A 39 -5.97 0.97 6.55
C ILE A 39 -6.96 1.57 7.54
N LYS A 40 -6.75 1.35 8.82
CA LYS A 40 -7.58 1.96 9.86
C LYS A 40 -7.45 3.48 9.87
N LEU A 41 -6.24 4.00 9.70
CA LEU A 41 -6.00 5.44 9.67
C LEU A 41 -6.58 6.11 8.42
N MET A 42 -6.69 5.40 7.32
CA MET A 42 -7.29 5.92 6.09
C MET A 42 -8.74 6.37 6.29
N LYS A 43 -9.44 5.82 7.26
CA LYS A 43 -10.82 6.18 7.55
C LYS A 43 -10.94 7.55 8.20
N SER A 44 -9.89 7.99 8.90
CA SER A 44 -9.89 9.26 9.63
C SER A 44 -8.90 10.29 9.07
N ASN A 45 -7.94 9.85 8.26
CA ASN A 45 -6.93 10.72 7.66
C ASN A 45 -6.89 10.53 6.15
N GLU A 46 -6.79 11.63 5.42
CA GLU A 46 -6.53 11.58 3.99
C GLU A 46 -5.11 12.03 3.73
N TRP A 47 -4.32 11.15 3.16
CA TRP A 47 -2.99 11.49 2.72
C TRP A 47 -3.02 11.90 1.26
N THR A 48 -2.16 12.84 0.88
CA THR A 48 -2.02 13.24 -0.51
C THR A 48 -1.43 12.09 -1.33
N ARG A 49 -1.67 12.11 -2.64
CA ARG A 49 -1.06 11.15 -3.55
C ARG A 49 0.46 11.16 -3.41
N ARG A 50 1.05 12.36 -3.26
CA ARG A 50 2.49 12.50 -3.09
C ARG A 50 3.00 11.79 -1.83
N ALA A 51 2.28 11.92 -0.72
CA ALA A 51 2.64 11.22 0.51
C ALA A 51 2.60 9.70 0.31
N TRP A 52 1.56 9.19 -0.36
CA TRP A 52 1.45 7.77 -0.68
C TRP A 52 2.60 7.29 -1.57
N GLU A 53 2.94 8.06 -2.60
CA GLU A 53 4.02 7.68 -3.52
C GLU A 53 5.37 7.67 -2.82
N ASN A 54 5.63 8.64 -1.94
CA ASN A 54 6.84 8.66 -1.14
C ASN A 54 6.90 7.45 -0.20
N ALA A 55 5.79 7.11 0.44
CA ALA A 55 5.72 5.96 1.32
C ALA A 55 5.98 4.66 0.55
N LEU A 56 5.42 4.54 -0.65
CA LEU A 56 5.67 3.38 -1.50
C LEU A 56 7.16 3.28 -1.90
N MET A 57 7.79 4.39 -2.22
CA MET A 57 9.21 4.42 -2.56
C MET A 57 10.06 3.93 -1.39
N VAL A 58 9.78 4.40 -0.18
CA VAL A 58 10.49 3.96 1.03
C VAL A 58 10.24 2.47 1.27
N ALA A 59 9.00 2.02 1.11
CA ALA A 59 8.65 0.63 1.27
C ALA A 59 9.41 -0.27 0.28
N LYS A 60 9.53 0.16 -0.98
CA LYS A 60 10.30 -0.58 -1.99
C LYS A 60 11.77 -0.71 -1.62
N ARG A 61 12.35 0.36 -1.07
CA ARG A 61 13.75 0.33 -0.61
C ARG A 61 13.96 -0.58 0.59
N ALA A 62 12.97 -0.62 1.47
CA ALA A 62 13.03 -1.45 2.68
C ALA A 62 12.70 -2.92 2.41
N ALA A 63 12.01 -3.22 1.31
CA ALA A 63 11.62 -4.59 0.99
C ALA A 63 12.82 -5.43 0.61
N LYS A 64 12.84 -6.66 1.11
CA LYS A 64 13.87 -7.64 0.72
C LYS A 64 13.56 -8.17 -0.67
N LEU A 65 14.58 -8.68 -1.34
CA LEU A 65 14.42 -9.29 -2.65
C LEU A 65 13.39 -10.43 -2.58
N GLY A 66 12.39 -10.35 -3.43
CA GLY A 66 11.32 -11.33 -3.47
C GLY A 66 10.10 -11.00 -2.60
N ASP A 67 10.22 -10.01 -1.71
CA ASP A 67 9.11 -9.57 -0.87
C ASP A 67 8.39 -8.38 -1.51
N LEU A 68 7.08 -8.28 -1.24
CA LEU A 68 6.30 -7.12 -1.65
C LEU A 68 6.60 -5.94 -0.73
N PRO A 69 6.66 -4.72 -1.26
CA PRO A 69 6.78 -3.54 -0.41
C PRO A 69 5.60 -3.44 0.56
N LEU A 70 5.87 -3.08 1.80
CA LEU A 70 4.84 -2.88 2.83
C LEU A 70 4.81 -1.42 3.26
N ILE A 71 3.73 -0.73 2.98
CA ILE A 71 3.53 0.65 3.42
C ILE A 71 3.10 0.64 4.87
N LYS A 72 3.91 1.24 5.73
CA LYS A 72 3.64 1.37 7.15
C LYS A 72 3.28 2.81 7.48
N SER A 73 2.60 3.01 8.60
CA SER A 73 2.24 4.36 9.07
C SER A 73 3.48 5.24 9.29
N ASP A 74 4.61 4.64 9.63
CA ASP A 74 5.87 5.36 9.84
C ASP A 74 6.38 6.06 8.56
N TYR A 75 5.91 5.62 7.39
CA TYR A 75 6.32 6.19 6.10
C TYR A 75 5.41 7.33 5.64
N LEU A 76 4.30 7.50 6.33
CA LEU A 76 3.28 8.52 6.02
C LEU A 76 3.29 9.71 7.05
#